data_297133987efadd090c5d75f3a0e5d128
#
_entry.id   297133987efadd090c5d75f3a0e5d128
#
_cell.length_a   1.000
_cell.length_b   1.000
_cell.length_c   1.000
_cell.angle_alpha   90.00
_cell.angle_beta   90.00
_cell.angle_gamma   90.00
#
_symmetry.space_group_name_H-M   'P 1'
#
loop_
_entity.id
_entity.type
_entity.pdbx_description
1 polymer ?
#
loop_
_entity_poly.entity_id
_entity_poly.type
_entity_poly.pdbx_seq_one_letter_code
_entity_poly.pdbx_strand_id
1 'polypeptide(L)'
;GGDATELQLDAYYVKEHATGNATGMDWDNAMGVDGLRNLLRTNTNSAITTANAKKLDGKNIYVAGGTYLIADQEAGLKIEYSGYSKQVEIKVVGGYDPQSTRKDLSKRDPVRYLTTFTGDANNNGIADAGDYSLFTLGNQIDITFEGCTFSCGYHPNEKINGYSGGFLIANGSSGNATLQLNHCIIEKCYNAGVNGSGEAGGSGIFMYKGTAKLNHVQLRNNKASSRGGAIRVNDSGSILFMNNCSITGNEGGQFVYAIQ
;
A
#
# COMPACT_ATOMS: atom_id res chain seq x y z
N GLY A 1 11.80 -22.77 31.69
CA GLY A 1 11.44 -21.68 30.79
C GLY A 1 10.37 -22.16 29.84
N GLY A 2 9.10 -21.77 30.08
CA GLY A 2 8.02 -22.08 29.17
C GLY A 2 8.20 -21.26 27.92
N ASP A 3 8.24 -21.89 26.75
CA ASP A 3 8.03 -21.25 25.47
C ASP A 3 6.66 -20.55 25.54
N ALA A 4 6.69 -19.22 25.58
CA ALA A 4 5.48 -18.46 25.34
C ALA A 4 5.08 -18.75 23.88
N THR A 5 4.11 -19.64 23.71
CA THR A 5 3.48 -19.88 22.42
C THR A 5 2.97 -18.54 21.95
N GLU A 6 3.63 -17.99 20.92
CA GLU A 6 3.23 -16.73 20.32
C GLU A 6 1.77 -16.87 19.86
N LEU A 7 0.90 -15.99 20.36
CA LEU A 7 -0.53 -16.06 20.10
C LEU A 7 -0.74 -15.88 18.59
N GLN A 8 -1.13 -16.95 17.90
CA GLN A 8 -1.50 -16.85 16.48
C GLN A 8 -2.89 -16.25 16.38
N LEU A 9 -2.96 -15.03 15.83
CA LEU A 9 -4.22 -14.34 15.63
C LEU A 9 -4.85 -14.78 14.29
N ASP A 10 -6.17 -14.93 14.27
CA ASP A 10 -6.93 -15.19 13.03
C ASP A 10 -7.08 -13.93 12.17
N ALA A 11 -7.05 -12.77 12.81
CA ALA A 11 -7.14 -11.47 12.18
C ALA A 11 -6.42 -10.41 13.03
N TYR A 12 -6.14 -9.27 12.42
CA TYR A 12 -5.56 -8.12 13.10
C TYR A 12 -6.50 -6.93 13.00
N TYR A 13 -6.57 -6.17 14.10
CA TYR A 13 -7.43 -4.97 14.22
C TYR A 13 -6.54 -3.75 14.41
N VAL A 14 -6.79 -2.72 13.61
CA VAL A 14 -5.95 -1.52 13.55
C VAL A 14 -6.82 -0.27 13.70
N LYS A 15 -6.42 0.63 14.59
CA LYS A 15 -6.97 1.98 14.74
C LYS A 15 -5.88 3.01 14.55
N GLU A 16 -6.28 4.26 14.28
CA GLU A 16 -5.32 5.36 14.10
C GLU A 16 -4.35 5.47 15.29
N HIS A 17 -4.89 5.30 16.50
CA HIS A 17 -4.11 5.22 17.74
C HIS A 17 -4.32 3.86 18.38
N ALA A 18 -3.24 3.25 18.85
CA ALA A 18 -3.29 1.96 19.52
C ALA A 18 -4.19 2.00 20.75
N THR A 19 -4.87 0.90 21.03
CA THR A 19 -5.72 0.71 22.20
C THR A 19 -5.27 -0.48 23.03
N GLY A 20 -5.63 -0.53 24.30
CA GLY A 20 -5.35 -1.64 25.18
C GLY A 20 -3.89 -2.10 25.15
N ASN A 21 -3.65 -3.39 24.92
CA ASN A 21 -2.31 -3.95 24.82
C ASN A 21 -1.67 -3.82 23.43
N ALA A 22 -2.38 -3.21 22.46
CA ALA A 22 -1.89 -2.94 21.10
C ALA A 22 -1.47 -4.18 20.29
N THR A 23 -1.94 -5.35 20.63
CA THR A 23 -1.60 -6.60 19.92
C THR A 23 -2.32 -6.76 18.60
N GLY A 24 -3.42 -6.05 18.41
CA GLY A 24 -4.30 -6.20 17.24
C GLY A 24 -5.28 -7.38 17.35
N MET A 25 -5.44 -7.98 18.53
CA MET A 25 -6.30 -9.15 18.71
C MET A 25 -7.80 -8.83 18.56
N ASP A 26 -8.19 -7.62 18.82
CA ASP A 26 -9.55 -7.09 18.68
C ASP A 26 -9.52 -5.54 18.69
N TRP A 27 -10.68 -4.90 18.55
CA TRP A 27 -10.78 -3.44 18.56
C TRP A 27 -10.39 -2.79 19.91
N ASP A 28 -10.57 -3.49 21.02
CA ASP A 28 -10.20 -2.99 22.34
C ASP A 28 -8.69 -3.06 22.58
N ASN A 29 -7.99 -3.88 21.80
CA ASN A 29 -6.55 -4.06 21.81
C ASN A 29 -5.95 -3.86 20.42
N ALA A 30 -6.44 -2.85 19.71
CA ALA A 30 -6.01 -2.56 18.35
C ALA A 30 -4.57 -2.07 18.31
N MET A 31 -3.81 -2.52 17.32
CA MET A 31 -2.51 -1.91 17.03
C MET A 31 -2.72 -0.54 16.36
N GLY A 32 -1.76 0.35 16.55
CA GLY A 32 -1.68 1.61 15.83
C GLY A 32 -0.91 1.45 14.52
N VAL A 33 -0.61 2.59 13.88
CA VAL A 33 0.12 2.60 12.61
C VAL A 33 1.54 2.01 12.75
N ASP A 34 2.22 2.22 13.87
CA ASP A 34 3.54 1.64 14.10
C ASP A 34 3.49 0.11 14.13
N GLY A 35 2.49 -0.45 14.81
CA GLY A 35 2.26 -1.89 14.82
C GLY A 35 1.95 -2.44 13.43
N LEU A 36 1.12 -1.74 12.67
CA LEU A 36 0.79 -2.12 11.29
C LEU A 36 2.03 -2.08 10.38
N ARG A 37 2.84 -1.02 10.47
CA ARG A 37 4.11 -0.95 9.72
C ARG A 37 5.03 -2.11 10.06
N ASN A 38 5.23 -2.40 11.34
CA ASN A 38 6.12 -3.49 11.79
C ASN A 38 5.59 -4.88 11.37
N LEU A 39 4.27 -5.06 11.34
CA LEU A 39 3.64 -6.30 10.88
C LEU A 39 3.85 -6.53 9.39
N LEU A 40 3.65 -5.49 8.56
CA LEU A 40 3.74 -5.58 7.09
C LEU A 40 5.17 -5.50 6.58
N ARG A 41 6.00 -4.67 7.22
CA ARG A 41 7.36 -4.37 6.75
C ARG A 41 8.19 -5.63 6.66
N THR A 42 8.88 -5.76 5.54
CA THR A 42 9.98 -6.70 5.39
C THR A 42 11.31 -5.94 5.51
N ASN A 43 12.22 -6.51 6.24
CA ASN A 43 13.58 -5.99 6.37
C ASN A 43 14.58 -7.00 5.77
N THR A 44 15.85 -6.70 5.88
CA THR A 44 16.92 -7.57 5.39
C THR A 44 17.12 -8.84 6.24
N ASN A 45 16.41 -8.97 7.36
CA ASN A 45 16.51 -10.15 8.20
C ASN A 45 15.50 -11.21 7.76
N SER A 46 15.98 -12.28 7.12
CA SER A 46 15.16 -13.35 6.57
C SER A 46 14.33 -14.10 7.64
N ALA A 47 14.79 -14.17 8.88
CA ALA A 47 14.05 -14.81 9.96
C ALA A 47 12.80 -13.99 10.34
N ILE A 48 12.93 -12.68 10.44
CA ILE A 48 11.79 -11.77 10.70
C ILE A 48 10.82 -11.81 9.52
N THR A 49 11.32 -11.77 8.30
CA THR A 49 10.50 -11.86 7.09
C THR A 49 9.67 -13.14 7.05
N THR A 50 10.29 -14.28 7.36
CA THR A 50 9.60 -15.58 7.43
C THR A 50 8.57 -15.63 8.56
N ALA A 51 8.90 -15.09 9.72
CA ALA A 51 7.98 -15.03 10.86
C ALA A 51 6.74 -14.17 10.52
N ASN A 52 6.93 -13.00 9.91
CA ASN A 52 5.83 -12.15 9.47
C ASN A 52 4.99 -12.81 8.38
N ALA A 53 5.60 -13.50 7.42
CA ALA A 53 4.87 -14.25 6.41
C ALA A 53 3.93 -15.28 7.03
N LYS A 54 4.39 -16.04 8.02
CA LYS A 54 3.56 -17.03 8.73
C LYS A 54 2.43 -16.40 9.53
N LYS A 55 2.65 -15.21 10.10
CA LYS A 55 1.63 -14.48 10.85
C LYS A 55 0.53 -13.93 9.96
N LEU A 56 0.86 -13.56 8.72
CA LEU A 56 -0.01 -12.81 7.83
C LEU A 56 -0.69 -13.66 6.75
N ASP A 57 -0.08 -14.78 6.37
CA ASP A 57 -0.58 -15.57 5.25
C ASP A 57 -2.02 -16.09 5.50
N GLY A 58 -2.92 -15.72 4.59
CA GLY A 58 -4.35 -16.02 4.69
C GLY A 58 -5.11 -15.16 5.71
N LYS A 59 -4.52 -14.10 6.24
CA LYS A 59 -5.13 -13.29 7.31
C LYS A 59 -5.78 -12.01 6.77
N ASN A 60 -6.79 -11.55 7.52
CA ASN A 60 -7.41 -10.26 7.34
C ASN A 60 -6.83 -9.24 8.33
N ILE A 61 -6.64 -8.02 7.85
CA ILE A 61 -6.30 -6.86 8.67
C ILE A 61 -7.46 -5.88 8.55
N TYR A 62 -8.18 -5.67 9.63
CA TYR A 62 -9.31 -4.74 9.70
C TYR A 62 -8.83 -3.38 10.20
N VAL A 63 -9.13 -2.33 9.44
CA VAL A 63 -8.65 -0.98 9.72
C VAL A 63 -9.81 -0.02 9.92
N ALA A 64 -9.88 0.61 11.06
CA ALA A 64 -10.87 1.64 11.35
C ALA A 64 -10.61 2.92 10.54
N GLY A 65 -11.64 3.74 10.38
CA GLY A 65 -11.50 5.08 9.82
C GLY A 65 -10.44 5.88 10.56
N GLY A 66 -9.64 6.62 9.81
CA GLY A 66 -8.54 7.42 10.33
C GLY A 66 -7.49 7.67 9.26
N THR A 67 -6.47 8.45 9.62
CA THR A 67 -5.34 8.77 8.75
C THR A 67 -4.08 8.09 9.26
N TYR A 68 -3.47 7.28 8.42
CA TYR A 68 -2.34 6.42 8.74
C TYR A 68 -1.13 6.84 7.93
N LEU A 69 -0.13 7.42 8.58
CA LEU A 69 1.19 7.65 7.95
C LEU A 69 1.88 6.29 7.79
N ILE A 70 1.67 5.66 6.64
CA ILE A 70 2.02 4.24 6.47
C ILE A 70 3.52 3.98 6.30
N ALA A 71 4.28 4.99 5.90
CA ALA A 71 5.73 4.89 5.79
C ALA A 71 6.42 5.80 6.83
N ASP A 72 7.63 5.47 7.19
CA ASP A 72 8.50 6.24 8.08
C ASP A 72 9.85 6.57 7.42
N GLN A 73 9.92 6.39 6.12
CA GLN A 73 11.09 6.70 5.30
C GLN A 73 10.68 7.08 3.87
N GLU A 74 11.53 7.81 3.18
CA GLU A 74 11.29 8.33 1.83
C GLU A 74 10.89 7.25 0.82
N ALA A 75 11.51 6.08 0.86
CA ALA A 75 11.25 4.99 -0.07
C ALA A 75 9.90 4.27 0.15
N GLY A 76 9.16 4.62 1.20
CA GLY A 76 7.90 3.97 1.53
C GLY A 76 8.03 2.67 2.31
N LEU A 77 6.92 1.97 2.45
CA LEU A 77 6.86 0.68 3.15
C LEU A 77 7.11 -0.45 2.16
N LYS A 78 8.20 -1.19 2.34
CA LYS A 78 8.51 -2.34 1.50
C LYS A 78 7.90 -3.61 2.08
N ILE A 79 7.15 -4.34 1.25
CA ILE A 79 6.56 -5.64 1.56
C ILE A 79 7.05 -6.66 0.53
N GLU A 80 7.84 -7.62 0.98
CA GLU A 80 8.46 -8.63 0.13
C GLU A 80 8.77 -9.89 0.95
N TYR A 81 8.37 -11.04 0.45
CA TYR A 81 8.60 -12.31 1.14
C TYR A 81 9.47 -13.26 0.30
N SER A 82 10.52 -12.72 -0.31
CA SER A 82 11.48 -13.50 -1.09
C SER A 82 12.02 -14.68 -0.30
N GLY A 83 12.04 -15.85 -0.93
CA GLY A 83 12.44 -17.11 -0.28
C GLY A 83 11.34 -17.82 0.48
N TYR A 84 10.14 -17.26 0.58
CA TYR A 84 8.97 -17.99 1.06
C TYR A 84 8.46 -18.96 0.00
N SER A 85 7.91 -20.09 0.42
CA SER A 85 7.56 -21.20 -0.51
C SER A 85 6.39 -20.91 -1.43
N LYS A 86 5.57 -19.88 -1.11
CA LYS A 86 4.39 -19.47 -1.89
C LYS A 86 4.14 -17.98 -1.73
N GLN A 87 3.22 -17.42 -2.51
CA GLN A 87 2.73 -16.06 -2.25
C GLN A 87 2.06 -15.97 -0.88
N VAL A 88 2.38 -14.90 -0.15
CA VAL A 88 1.71 -14.54 1.10
C VAL A 88 0.47 -13.74 0.76
N GLU A 89 -0.69 -14.26 1.10
CA GLU A 89 -1.98 -13.63 0.84
C GLU A 89 -2.40 -12.79 2.05
N ILE A 90 -2.54 -11.49 1.84
CA ILE A 90 -2.95 -10.54 2.88
C ILE A 90 -4.16 -9.76 2.38
N LYS A 91 -5.17 -9.62 3.21
CA LYS A 91 -6.34 -8.78 2.91
C LYS A 91 -6.47 -7.66 3.95
N VAL A 92 -6.42 -6.42 3.50
CA VAL A 92 -6.60 -5.21 4.31
C VAL A 92 -7.97 -4.62 4.00
N VAL A 93 -8.83 -4.52 4.99
CA VAL A 93 -10.20 -4.03 4.86
C VAL A 93 -10.38 -2.77 5.69
N GLY A 94 -10.59 -1.64 5.02
CA GLY A 94 -10.83 -0.35 5.67
C GLY A 94 -12.32 -0.03 5.87
N GLY A 95 -12.59 1.09 6.50
CA GLY A 95 -13.94 1.65 6.61
C GLY A 95 -14.73 1.21 7.85
N TYR A 96 -14.07 0.68 8.86
CA TYR A 96 -14.74 0.34 10.13
C TYR A 96 -14.89 1.54 11.05
N ASP A 97 -15.98 1.54 11.81
CA ASP A 97 -16.23 2.56 12.83
C ASP A 97 -15.11 2.57 13.88
N PRO A 98 -14.44 3.72 14.11
CA PRO A 98 -13.40 3.82 15.14
C PRO A 98 -13.89 3.55 16.57
N GLN A 99 -15.18 3.62 16.81
CA GLN A 99 -15.80 3.30 18.10
C GLN A 99 -16.15 1.82 18.27
N SER A 100 -15.84 1.00 17.27
CA SER A 100 -16.06 -0.44 17.36
C SER A 100 -15.27 -1.05 18.52
N THR A 101 -15.86 -2.05 19.15
CA THR A 101 -15.30 -2.76 20.31
C THR A 101 -15.23 -4.26 20.06
N ARG A 102 -14.44 -4.96 20.85
CA ARG A 102 -14.26 -6.41 20.75
C ARG A 102 -13.90 -6.82 19.30
N LYS A 103 -14.54 -7.82 18.75
CA LYS A 103 -14.40 -8.27 17.35
C LYS A 103 -15.61 -7.89 16.49
N ASP A 104 -16.31 -6.81 16.84
CA ASP A 104 -17.48 -6.36 16.09
C ASP A 104 -17.09 -5.80 14.72
N LEU A 105 -17.50 -6.47 13.66
CA LEU A 105 -17.28 -6.09 12.27
C LEU A 105 -18.57 -5.60 11.59
N SER A 106 -19.65 -5.38 12.35
CA SER A 106 -20.95 -4.99 11.81
C SER A 106 -21.02 -3.53 11.38
N LYS A 107 -20.16 -2.68 11.92
CA LYS A 107 -20.17 -1.23 11.67
C LYS A 107 -19.07 -0.89 10.67
N ARG A 108 -19.37 -1.05 9.41
CA ARG A 108 -18.47 -0.73 8.31
C ARG A 108 -19.17 0.17 7.30
N ASP A 109 -18.55 1.33 7.03
CA ASP A 109 -18.94 2.26 5.98
C ASP A 109 -17.70 3.01 5.48
N PRO A 110 -17.10 2.60 4.36
CA PRO A 110 -15.87 3.21 3.85
C PRO A 110 -16.00 4.67 3.42
N VAL A 111 -17.20 5.15 3.23
CA VAL A 111 -17.47 6.57 2.91
C VAL A 111 -17.53 7.40 4.20
N ARG A 112 -18.22 6.89 5.20
CA ARG A 112 -18.35 7.57 6.50
C ARG A 112 -17.09 7.47 7.35
N TYR A 113 -16.49 6.28 7.39
CA TYR A 113 -15.29 5.99 8.17
C TYR A 113 -14.10 5.80 7.24
N LEU A 114 -13.65 6.91 6.66
CA LEU A 114 -12.59 6.90 5.66
C LEU A 114 -11.27 6.39 6.23
N THR A 115 -10.75 5.31 5.69
CA THR A 115 -9.42 4.79 6.00
C THR A 115 -8.43 5.29 4.98
N THR A 116 -7.55 6.20 5.38
CA THR A 116 -6.57 6.82 4.49
C THR A 116 -5.15 6.41 4.88
N PHE A 117 -4.43 5.78 3.96
CA PHE A 117 -2.99 5.58 4.05
C PHE A 117 -2.30 6.73 3.32
N THR A 118 -1.45 7.47 4.03
CA THR A 118 -0.82 8.68 3.51
C THR A 118 0.70 8.63 3.58
N GLY A 119 1.35 9.36 2.66
CA GLY A 119 2.77 9.66 2.71
C GLY A 119 3.08 11.07 3.23
N ASP A 120 2.06 11.86 3.56
CA ASP A 120 2.14 13.26 3.99
C ASP A 120 2.74 13.37 5.41
N ALA A 121 4.05 13.40 5.49
CA ALA A 121 4.78 13.40 6.76
C ALA A 121 4.68 14.74 7.49
N ASN A 122 4.52 15.85 6.77
CA ASN A 122 4.40 17.19 7.34
C ASN A 122 2.94 17.62 7.59
N ASN A 123 1.98 16.78 7.19
CA ASN A 123 0.54 16.98 7.39
C ASN A 123 0.01 18.29 6.77
N ASN A 124 0.51 18.64 5.58
CA ASN A 124 0.06 19.85 4.87
C ASN A 124 -1.00 19.57 3.77
N GLY A 125 -1.38 18.32 3.55
CA GLY A 125 -2.42 17.90 2.62
C GLY A 125 -2.00 17.80 1.15
N ILE A 126 -0.71 17.96 0.86
CA ILE A 126 -0.13 17.84 -0.49
C ILE A 126 1.07 16.89 -0.47
N ALA A 127 1.39 16.30 -1.62
CA ALA A 127 2.62 15.53 -1.77
C ALA A 127 3.76 16.45 -2.18
N ASP A 128 4.72 16.64 -1.32
CA ASP A 128 5.88 17.54 -1.53
C ASP A 128 7.17 17.04 -0.88
N ALA A 129 8.22 17.83 -1.01
CA ALA A 129 9.53 17.47 -0.48
C ALA A 129 9.50 17.25 1.03
N GLY A 130 10.03 16.12 1.48
CA GLY A 130 10.01 15.66 2.87
C GLY A 130 8.95 14.61 3.16
N ASP A 131 8.03 14.40 2.22
CA ASP A 131 7.03 13.32 2.30
C ASP A 131 7.60 11.98 1.84
N TYR A 132 6.78 10.93 1.99
CA TYR A 132 7.16 9.56 1.73
C TYR A 132 6.36 8.95 0.58
N SER A 133 6.98 8.04 -0.18
CA SER A 133 6.25 7.09 -1.00
C SER A 133 5.39 6.18 -0.12
N LEU A 134 4.37 5.52 -0.69
CA LEU A 134 3.48 4.65 0.09
C LEU A 134 4.03 3.23 0.19
N PHE A 135 3.92 2.43 -0.87
CA PHE A 135 4.25 1.01 -0.83
C PHE A 135 5.19 0.58 -1.95
N THR A 136 6.14 -0.27 -1.61
CA THR A 136 6.88 -1.08 -2.57
C THR A 136 6.54 -2.54 -2.35
N LEU A 137 5.98 -3.18 -3.37
CA LEU A 137 5.60 -4.59 -3.35
C LEU A 137 6.61 -5.42 -4.15
N GLY A 138 7.29 -6.31 -3.48
CA GLY A 138 8.27 -7.21 -4.08
C GLY A 138 7.76 -8.65 -4.25
N ASN A 139 8.67 -9.61 -4.27
CA ASN A 139 8.35 -11.01 -4.51
C ASN A 139 7.44 -11.64 -3.46
N GLN A 140 6.65 -12.61 -3.87
CA GLN A 140 5.84 -13.48 -3.01
C GLN A 140 4.76 -12.76 -2.20
N ILE A 141 4.30 -11.59 -2.66
CA ILE A 141 3.17 -10.88 -2.04
C ILE A 141 1.93 -10.93 -2.95
N ASP A 142 0.80 -11.28 -2.37
CA ASP A 142 -0.53 -11.06 -2.91
C ASP A 142 -1.33 -10.30 -1.87
N ILE A 143 -1.40 -8.97 -2.02
CA ILE A 143 -2.09 -8.10 -1.08
C ILE A 143 -3.33 -7.49 -1.73
N THR A 144 -4.44 -7.60 -1.00
CA THR A 144 -5.71 -6.99 -1.38
C THR A 144 -6.05 -5.89 -0.38
N PHE A 145 -6.38 -4.71 -0.90
CA PHE A 145 -6.98 -3.62 -0.12
C PHE A 145 -8.44 -3.44 -0.54
N GLU A 146 -9.31 -3.28 0.42
CA GLU A 146 -10.73 -3.07 0.21
C GLU A 146 -11.24 -1.87 0.99
N GLY A 147 -11.86 -0.90 0.31
CA GLY A 147 -12.43 0.29 0.93
C GLY A 147 -11.40 1.23 1.56
N CYS A 148 -10.25 1.41 0.94
CA CYS A 148 -9.17 2.26 1.43
C CYS A 148 -8.88 3.42 0.47
N THR A 149 -8.41 4.53 1.00
CA THR A 149 -7.84 5.66 0.26
C THR A 149 -6.34 5.71 0.47
N PHE A 150 -5.61 5.94 -0.63
CA PHE A 150 -4.15 6.11 -0.66
C PHE A 150 -3.86 7.53 -1.13
N SER A 151 -3.20 8.34 -0.31
CA SER A 151 -3.10 9.77 -0.56
C SER A 151 -1.71 10.34 -0.29
N CYS A 152 -1.36 11.34 -1.08
CA CYS A 152 -0.18 12.18 -0.86
C CYS A 152 1.14 11.40 -0.76
N GLY A 153 1.27 10.29 -1.47
CA GLY A 153 2.55 9.63 -1.63
C GLY A 153 3.48 10.47 -2.53
N TYR A 154 4.74 10.60 -2.14
CA TYR A 154 5.70 11.44 -2.84
C TYR A 154 7.00 10.71 -3.17
N HIS A 155 7.46 10.89 -4.39
CA HIS A 155 8.79 10.45 -4.82
C HIS A 155 9.62 11.66 -5.28
N PRO A 156 10.81 11.91 -4.71
CA PRO A 156 11.59 13.12 -5.01
C PRO A 156 12.27 13.07 -6.39
N ASN A 157 12.58 14.25 -6.92
CA ASN A 157 13.16 14.42 -8.26
C ASN A 157 14.61 13.94 -8.38
N GLU A 158 15.33 13.82 -7.29
CA GLU A 158 16.74 13.44 -7.25
C GLU A 158 16.96 11.92 -7.41
N LYS A 159 15.92 11.15 -7.26
CA LYS A 159 15.96 9.69 -7.38
C LYS A 159 15.54 9.26 -8.79
N ILE A 160 16.44 8.66 -9.50
CA ILE A 160 16.30 8.42 -10.93
C ILE A 160 15.57 7.10 -11.23
N ASN A 161 15.54 6.13 -10.35
CA ASN A 161 15.12 4.77 -10.68
C ASN A 161 13.81 4.35 -10.03
N GLY A 162 12.84 4.02 -10.89
CA GLY A 162 11.83 3.02 -10.68
C GLY A 162 10.95 3.14 -9.43
N TYR A 163 10.56 4.34 -8.99
CA TYR A 163 9.70 4.48 -7.82
C TYR A 163 8.42 5.24 -8.18
N SER A 164 7.40 5.03 -7.39
CA SER A 164 6.11 5.69 -7.48
C SER A 164 5.87 6.55 -6.24
N GLY A 165 5.03 7.56 -6.36
CA GLY A 165 4.50 8.22 -5.19
C GLY A 165 3.59 7.29 -4.39
N GLY A 166 2.73 6.52 -5.07
CA GLY A 166 1.81 5.56 -4.48
C GLY A 166 2.39 4.15 -4.37
N PHE A 167 2.02 3.28 -5.29
CA PHE A 167 2.49 1.89 -5.33
C PHE A 167 3.59 1.70 -6.37
N LEU A 168 4.69 1.11 -5.94
CA LEU A 168 5.65 0.49 -6.83
C LEU A 168 5.46 -1.02 -6.77
N ILE A 169 5.15 -1.63 -7.90
CA ILE A 169 5.15 -3.08 -8.07
C ILE A 169 6.45 -3.43 -8.77
N ALA A 170 7.49 -3.59 -7.98
CA ALA A 170 8.82 -3.96 -8.44
C ALA A 170 9.05 -5.41 -8.04
N ASN A 171 9.14 -6.21 -9.04
CA ASN A 171 9.45 -7.58 -8.83
C ASN A 171 10.79 -7.88 -9.46
N GLY A 172 11.71 -8.36 -8.69
CA GLY A 172 12.97 -8.83 -9.21
C GLY A 172 12.81 -9.79 -10.39
N SER A 173 13.40 -10.95 -10.35
CA SER A 173 13.40 -11.88 -11.49
C SER A 173 12.14 -12.76 -11.62
N SER A 174 11.30 -12.90 -10.61
CA SER A 174 10.25 -13.92 -10.58
C SER A 174 8.85 -13.49 -11.02
N GLY A 175 8.51 -12.22 -11.00
CA GLY A 175 7.23 -11.72 -11.55
C GLY A 175 5.97 -12.03 -10.75
N ASN A 176 6.05 -12.33 -9.45
CA ASN A 176 4.92 -12.81 -8.65
C ASN A 176 4.40 -11.86 -7.56
N ALA A 177 4.61 -10.57 -7.69
CA ALA A 177 3.94 -9.59 -6.86
C ALA A 177 2.54 -9.31 -7.43
N THR A 178 1.52 -9.36 -6.58
CA THR A 178 0.13 -9.07 -6.95
C THR A 178 -0.45 -8.03 -6.01
N LEU A 179 -0.97 -6.94 -6.59
CA LEU A 179 -1.78 -5.93 -5.91
C LEU A 179 -3.23 -6.06 -6.37
N GLN A 180 -4.16 -6.15 -5.42
CA GLN A 180 -5.59 -6.11 -5.71
C GLN A 180 -6.22 -4.95 -4.94
N LEU A 181 -6.92 -4.07 -5.65
CA LEU A 181 -7.65 -2.96 -5.07
C LEU A 181 -9.12 -3.07 -5.41
N ASN A 182 -9.98 -3.07 -4.38
CA ASN A 182 -11.43 -3.10 -4.52
C ASN A 182 -12.05 -1.91 -3.80
N HIS A 183 -12.84 -1.10 -4.51
CA HIS A 183 -13.48 0.09 -3.93
C HIS A 183 -12.48 1.00 -3.23
N CYS A 184 -11.37 1.28 -3.88
CA CYS A 184 -10.28 2.11 -3.37
C CYS A 184 -10.15 3.42 -4.16
N ILE A 185 -9.45 4.37 -3.55
CA ILE A 185 -9.07 5.64 -4.17
C ILE A 185 -7.56 5.80 -4.06
N ILE A 186 -6.91 6.18 -5.17
CA ILE A 186 -5.51 6.63 -5.17
C ILE A 186 -5.53 8.08 -5.64
N GLU A 187 -5.12 8.99 -4.77
CA GLU A 187 -5.21 10.41 -5.07
C GLU A 187 -4.01 11.22 -4.59
N LYS A 188 -3.76 12.33 -5.26
CA LYS A 188 -2.77 13.34 -4.84
C LYS A 188 -1.37 12.78 -4.64
N CYS A 189 -1.04 11.67 -5.27
CA CYS A 189 0.31 11.16 -5.27
C CYS A 189 1.15 11.91 -6.31
N TYR A 190 2.40 12.20 -5.97
CA TYR A 190 3.29 12.92 -6.85
C TYR A 190 4.63 12.20 -7.02
N ASN A 191 4.94 11.87 -8.26
CA ASN A 191 6.28 11.44 -8.63
C ASN A 191 7.01 12.62 -9.29
N ALA A 192 7.89 13.27 -8.54
CA ALA A 192 8.68 14.40 -8.99
C ALA A 192 9.93 14.00 -9.80
N GLY A 193 10.17 12.70 -9.96
CA GLY A 193 11.33 12.18 -10.68
C GLY A 193 11.36 12.68 -12.13
N VAL A 194 12.44 13.36 -12.49
CA VAL A 194 12.75 13.73 -13.86
C VAL A 194 13.80 12.78 -14.40
N ASN A 195 13.57 12.23 -15.58
CA ASN A 195 14.40 11.12 -16.02
C ASN A 195 14.92 11.23 -17.44
N GLY A 196 16.24 11.18 -17.57
CA GLY A 196 16.90 10.96 -18.85
C GLY A 196 16.83 9.50 -19.36
N SER A 197 16.59 8.51 -18.52
CA SER A 197 16.61 7.08 -18.88
C SER A 197 15.24 6.44 -19.09
N GLY A 198 14.17 7.16 -18.86
CA GLY A 198 12.83 6.66 -19.13
C GLY A 198 12.15 5.85 -18.02
N GLU A 199 12.73 5.77 -16.84
CA GLU A 199 12.23 4.93 -15.75
C GLU A 199 11.40 5.67 -14.68
N ALA A 200 11.28 6.98 -14.76
CA ALA A 200 10.40 7.75 -13.89
C ALA A 200 8.96 7.79 -14.41
N GLY A 201 7.99 7.82 -13.52
CA GLY A 201 6.57 7.90 -13.87
C GLY A 201 5.71 7.02 -12.98
N GLY A 202 4.40 6.99 -13.24
CA GLY A 202 3.46 6.23 -12.46
C GLY A 202 3.29 6.76 -11.05
N SER A 203 2.64 7.93 -10.89
CA SER A 203 2.51 8.54 -9.58
C SER A 203 1.56 7.79 -8.66
N GLY A 204 0.49 7.22 -9.20
CA GLY A 204 -0.40 6.33 -8.44
C GLY A 204 0.14 4.91 -8.37
N ILE A 205 0.40 4.31 -9.51
CA ILE A 205 0.95 2.96 -9.63
C ILE A 205 2.06 2.94 -10.67
N PHE A 206 3.20 2.42 -10.31
CA PHE A 206 4.27 2.07 -11.24
C PHE A 206 4.48 0.55 -11.21
N MET A 207 4.29 -0.09 -12.36
CA MET A 207 4.50 -1.52 -12.53
C MET A 207 5.80 -1.77 -13.27
N TYR A 208 6.81 -2.21 -12.56
CA TYR A 208 8.02 -2.68 -13.20
C TYR A 208 7.85 -4.13 -13.65
N LYS A 209 7.16 -4.95 -12.87
CA LYS A 209 6.78 -6.33 -13.18
C LYS A 209 5.71 -6.77 -12.16
N GLY A 210 4.90 -7.76 -12.51
CA GLY A 210 3.88 -8.29 -11.61
C GLY A 210 2.47 -8.01 -12.09
N THR A 211 1.50 -8.14 -11.20
CA THR A 211 0.09 -8.06 -11.53
C THR A 211 -0.61 -7.01 -10.65
N ALA A 212 -1.43 -6.18 -11.27
CA ALA A 212 -2.37 -5.31 -10.58
C ALA A 212 -3.80 -5.58 -11.06
N LYS A 213 -4.72 -5.79 -10.12
CA LYS A 213 -6.15 -5.99 -10.37
C LYS A 213 -6.92 -4.87 -9.67
N LEU A 214 -7.52 -4.00 -10.44
CA LEU A 214 -8.25 -2.83 -9.96
C LEU A 214 -9.74 -2.98 -10.25
N ASN A 215 -10.57 -3.03 -9.21
CA ASN A 215 -12.02 -3.12 -9.32
C ASN A 215 -12.66 -1.94 -8.58
N HIS A 216 -13.46 -1.15 -9.27
CA HIS A 216 -14.10 0.05 -8.70
C HIS A 216 -13.08 0.96 -8.01
N VAL A 217 -12.00 1.30 -8.72
CA VAL A 217 -10.92 2.14 -8.22
C VAL A 217 -10.98 3.50 -8.90
N GLN A 218 -10.82 4.56 -8.12
CA GLN A 218 -10.63 5.91 -8.62
C GLN A 218 -9.15 6.28 -8.51
N LEU A 219 -8.55 6.65 -9.64
CA LEU A 219 -7.22 7.25 -9.69
C LEU A 219 -7.40 8.72 -10.08
N ARG A 220 -7.21 9.62 -9.12
CA ARG A 220 -7.54 11.03 -9.35
C ARG A 220 -6.48 11.99 -8.82
N ASN A 221 -6.22 13.04 -9.58
CA ASN A 221 -5.33 14.14 -9.18
C ASN A 221 -3.91 13.66 -8.80
N ASN A 222 -3.44 12.61 -9.45
CA ASN A 222 -2.07 12.15 -9.31
C ASN A 222 -1.20 12.86 -10.36
N LYS A 223 0.06 13.11 -10.02
CA LYS A 223 0.96 13.87 -10.86
C LYS A 223 2.31 13.17 -11.04
N ALA A 224 2.78 13.09 -12.25
CA ALA A 224 4.13 12.67 -12.58
C ALA A 224 4.83 13.76 -13.40
N SER A 225 6.05 14.11 -13.00
CA SER A 225 6.87 15.07 -13.77
C SER A 225 7.40 14.48 -15.07
N SER A 226 7.40 13.16 -15.18
CA SER A 226 7.82 12.45 -16.38
C SER A 226 6.64 11.70 -17.01
N ARG A 227 6.64 10.37 -17.07
CA ARG A 227 5.70 9.55 -17.81
C ARG A 227 4.60 8.98 -16.93
N GLY A 228 3.41 8.74 -17.49
CA GLY A 228 2.33 7.99 -16.83
C GLY A 228 1.80 8.65 -15.56
N GLY A 229 1.00 9.70 -15.68
CA GLY A 229 0.48 10.46 -14.54
C GLY A 229 -0.23 9.65 -13.49
N ALA A 230 -1.11 8.73 -13.87
CA ALA A 230 -1.81 7.86 -12.93
C ALA A 230 -1.12 6.50 -12.78
N ILE A 231 -0.93 5.80 -13.89
CA ILE A 231 -0.35 4.46 -13.93
C ILE A 231 0.74 4.41 -14.98
N ARG A 232 1.82 3.72 -14.67
CA ARG A 232 2.81 3.33 -15.66
C ARG A 232 3.06 1.83 -15.60
N VAL A 233 3.03 1.19 -16.76
CA VAL A 233 3.40 -0.20 -16.96
C VAL A 233 4.67 -0.24 -17.80
N ASN A 234 5.78 -0.68 -17.23
CA ASN A 234 7.11 -0.54 -17.84
C ASN A 234 7.72 -1.84 -18.38
N ASP A 235 7.29 -2.99 -17.93
CA ASP A 235 7.90 -4.27 -18.29
C ASP A 235 6.87 -5.21 -18.95
N SER A 236 7.32 -5.97 -19.95
CA SER A 236 6.48 -6.93 -20.67
C SER A 236 5.92 -8.07 -19.80
N GLY A 237 6.47 -8.28 -18.61
CA GLY A 237 5.92 -9.23 -17.62
C GLY A 237 4.86 -8.64 -16.71
N SER A 238 4.46 -7.39 -16.91
CA SER A 238 3.42 -6.74 -16.12
C SER A 238 2.03 -7.03 -16.68
N ILE A 239 1.07 -7.28 -15.77
CA ILE A 239 -0.33 -7.55 -16.12
C ILE A 239 -1.21 -6.58 -15.35
N LEU A 240 -1.99 -5.77 -16.06
CA LEU A 240 -2.93 -4.84 -15.48
C LEU A 240 -4.37 -5.20 -15.88
N PHE A 241 -5.21 -5.49 -14.89
CA PHE A 241 -6.65 -5.63 -15.06
C PHE A 241 -7.36 -4.44 -14.43
N MET A 242 -8.26 -3.82 -15.18
CA MET A 242 -9.09 -2.72 -14.69
C MET A 242 -10.55 -3.00 -14.99
N ASN A 243 -11.40 -2.89 -13.99
CA ASN A 243 -12.84 -3.07 -14.13
C ASN A 243 -13.59 -1.99 -13.35
N ASN A 244 -14.47 -1.26 -14.01
CA ASN A 244 -15.25 -0.16 -13.42
C ASN A 244 -14.37 0.87 -12.70
N CYS A 245 -13.28 1.28 -13.32
CA CYS A 245 -12.36 2.27 -12.79
C CYS A 245 -12.60 3.65 -13.40
N SER A 246 -12.21 4.67 -12.66
CA SER A 246 -12.24 6.07 -13.09
C SER A 246 -10.84 6.66 -12.98
N ILE A 247 -10.38 7.31 -14.05
CA ILE A 247 -9.07 7.96 -14.12
C ILE A 247 -9.33 9.42 -14.48
N THR A 248 -9.18 10.33 -13.50
CA THR A 248 -9.58 11.73 -13.66
C THR A 248 -8.59 12.70 -13.05
N GLY A 249 -8.36 13.84 -13.71
CA GLY A 249 -7.55 14.93 -13.17
C GLY A 249 -6.08 14.59 -12.96
N ASN A 250 -5.57 13.49 -13.53
CA ASN A 250 -4.18 13.13 -13.42
C ASN A 250 -3.31 13.87 -14.42
N GLU A 251 -2.12 14.26 -14.01
CA GLU A 251 -1.17 14.97 -14.84
C GLU A 251 0.06 14.08 -15.10
N GLY A 252 0.47 13.99 -16.36
CA GLY A 252 1.70 13.33 -16.79
C GLY A 252 2.61 14.30 -17.53
N GLY A 253 3.90 13.98 -17.57
CA GLY A 253 4.86 14.68 -18.43
C GLY A 253 4.64 14.34 -19.91
N GLN A 254 5.66 14.55 -20.74
CA GLN A 254 5.58 14.55 -22.22
C GLN A 254 5.03 13.29 -22.90
N PHE A 255 4.76 12.22 -22.20
CA PHE A 255 4.26 10.98 -22.79
C PHE A 255 3.03 10.48 -22.01
N VAL A 256 1.86 10.72 -22.57
CA VAL A 256 0.64 10.05 -22.14
C VAL A 256 0.54 8.75 -22.92
N TYR A 257 0.69 7.62 -22.26
CA TYR A 257 0.32 6.35 -22.88
C TYR A 257 -1.18 6.16 -22.67
N ALA A 258 -1.93 6.17 -23.76
CA ALA A 258 -3.30 5.68 -23.73
C ALA A 258 -3.27 4.18 -23.44
N ILE A 259 -4.08 3.75 -22.50
CA ILE A 259 -4.36 2.33 -22.28
C ILE A 259 -5.25 1.91 -23.47
N GLN A 260 -4.76 1.01 -24.29
CA GLN A 260 -5.58 0.34 -25.32
C GLN A 260 -6.19 -0.91 -24.71
#